data_4c8df4c57a2a28f4600c584090fb40ed
#
_entry.id   4c8df4c57a2a28f4600c584090fb40ed
#
_cell.length_a   1.000
_cell.length_b   1.000
_cell.length_c   1.000
_cell.angle_alpha   90.00
_cell.angle_beta   90.00
_cell.angle_gamma   90.00
#
_symmetry.space_group_name_H-M   'P 1'
#
loop_
_entity.id
_entity.type
_entity.pdbx_description
1 polymer ?
#
loop_
_entity_poly.entity_id
_entity_poly.type
_entity_poly.pdbx_seq_one_letter_code
_entity_poly.pdbx_strand_id
1 'polypeptide(L)'
;MKNKILFILTLLMILPLSSCYNKENREEILKVYNWADYIDEDVLANFPAWYKQQTGKKIRIIYQTFDINEVMLTKIERGHEDYDVVCPSEYIIERMLRKDLLLPIDTAFGKTPNYLKNVSPYIVEQIDATSNNERIAHHYAVPYMWGTCGILYNKVHVPLKDAQTWGTLWNRKYRGKLLMKDSYRDSYGTALIWAHRKDLEAGKVTVPELMNDYSPNAVAMVEKNLKALKPNIEGWEADFGKETMTKGKAYLNMTWNGDAVWAIEEAKNVGVEL
;
A
#
# COMPACT_ATOMS: atom_id res chain seq x y z
N MET A 1 28.31 -23.60 57.69
CA MET A 1 26.98 -23.58 57.03
C MET A 1 26.83 -22.48 56.01
N LYS A 2 27.27 -21.23 56.24
CA LYS A 2 27.15 -20.11 55.25
C LYS A 2 27.79 -20.38 53.88
N ASN A 3 28.94 -21.01 53.84
CA ASN A 3 29.63 -21.28 52.55
C ASN A 3 29.00 -22.40 51.70
N LYS A 4 28.26 -23.33 52.30
CA LYS A 4 27.53 -24.35 51.58
C LYS A 4 26.23 -23.81 50.96
N ILE A 5 25.60 -22.84 51.60
CA ILE A 5 24.39 -22.17 51.06
C ILE A 5 24.76 -21.27 49.89
N LEU A 6 25.91 -20.59 49.97
CA LEU A 6 26.40 -19.74 48.86
C LEU A 6 26.73 -20.58 47.61
N PHE A 7 27.29 -21.78 47.80
CA PHE A 7 27.63 -22.69 46.69
C PHE A 7 26.39 -23.27 46.01
N ILE A 8 25.33 -23.55 46.77
CA ILE A 8 24.04 -24.02 46.25
C ILE A 8 23.31 -22.91 45.49
N LEU A 9 23.35 -21.66 45.99
CA LEU A 9 22.79 -20.51 45.29
C LEU A 9 23.51 -20.19 43.98
N THR A 10 24.84 -20.36 43.90
CA THR A 10 25.60 -20.16 42.67
C THR A 10 25.36 -21.30 41.66
N LEU A 11 25.14 -22.53 42.11
CA LEU A 11 24.83 -23.67 41.26
C LEU A 11 23.40 -23.59 40.67
N LEU A 12 22.45 -22.97 41.38
CA LEU A 12 21.10 -22.69 40.87
C LEU A 12 21.07 -21.56 39.80
N MET A 13 22.06 -20.66 39.78
CA MET A 13 22.16 -19.60 38.74
C MET A 13 22.79 -20.10 37.42
N ILE A 14 23.33 -21.34 37.38
CA ILE A 14 23.91 -21.95 36.18
C ILE A 14 22.96 -22.97 35.56
N LEU A 15 21.70 -23.02 35.96
CA LEU A 15 20.71 -23.70 35.14
C LEU A 15 20.69 -22.94 33.79
N PRO A 16 21.14 -23.56 32.68
CA PRO A 16 20.97 -22.94 31.40
C PRO A 16 19.49 -22.69 31.26
N LEU A 17 19.10 -21.45 31.07
CA LEU A 17 17.83 -21.12 30.42
C LEU A 17 17.91 -21.75 29.04
N SER A 18 17.72 -23.08 28.99
CA SER A 18 17.35 -23.79 27.78
C SER A 18 15.95 -23.27 27.45
N SER A 19 15.87 -21.99 27.08
CA SER A 19 14.83 -21.52 26.22
C SER A 19 14.86 -22.54 25.07
N CYS A 20 13.85 -23.38 24.99
CA CYS A 20 13.57 -24.14 23.79
C CYS A 20 13.31 -23.12 22.69
N TYR A 21 14.38 -22.52 22.19
CA TYR A 21 14.38 -21.82 20.93
C TYR A 21 14.19 -22.94 19.90
N ASN A 22 12.93 -23.34 19.70
CA ASN A 22 12.56 -24.09 18.52
C ASN A 22 13.01 -23.20 17.36
N LYS A 23 14.18 -23.52 16.81
CA LYS A 23 14.70 -22.84 15.63
C LYS A 23 13.68 -23.12 14.54
N GLU A 24 12.76 -22.20 14.36
CA GLU A 24 11.74 -22.32 13.32
C GLU A 24 12.46 -22.61 12.01
N ASN A 25 12.03 -23.65 11.33
CA ASN A 25 12.62 -23.98 10.04
C ASN A 25 12.21 -22.89 9.03
N ARG A 26 13.13 -22.03 8.64
CA ARG A 26 12.86 -20.92 7.73
C ARG A 26 12.28 -21.37 6.38
N GLU A 27 12.62 -22.59 5.94
CA GLU A 27 12.09 -23.18 4.71
C GLU A 27 10.60 -23.56 4.79
N GLU A 28 10.05 -23.65 6.00
CA GLU A 28 8.62 -23.91 6.25
C GLU A 28 7.82 -22.63 6.52
N ILE A 29 8.41 -21.45 6.28
CA ILE A 29 7.78 -20.16 6.53
C ILE A 29 7.72 -19.35 5.23
N LEU A 30 6.53 -18.79 4.93
CA LEU A 30 6.30 -17.81 3.91
C LEU A 30 6.00 -16.47 4.58
N LYS A 31 6.90 -15.50 4.46
CA LYS A 31 6.71 -14.14 4.98
C LYS A 31 6.14 -13.25 3.90
N VAL A 32 4.91 -12.78 4.11
CA VAL A 32 4.19 -11.90 3.19
C VAL A 32 4.03 -10.53 3.84
N TYR A 33 4.33 -9.48 3.10
CA TYR A 33 4.18 -8.09 3.53
C TYR A 33 3.31 -7.34 2.51
N ASN A 34 2.07 -7.04 2.91
CA ASN A 34 1.05 -6.52 2.03
C ASN A 34 0.35 -5.29 2.64
N TRP A 35 -0.49 -4.64 1.86
CA TRP A 35 -1.41 -3.62 2.34
C TRP A 35 -2.40 -4.20 3.34
N ALA A 36 -2.83 -3.38 4.30
CA ALA A 36 -3.98 -3.71 5.13
C ALA A 36 -5.24 -3.87 4.25
N ASP A 37 -6.13 -4.80 4.62
CA ASP A 37 -7.45 -5.03 4.02
C ASP A 37 -7.49 -5.40 2.51
N TYR A 38 -6.33 -5.67 1.89
CA TYR A 38 -6.25 -5.96 0.45
C TYR A 38 -5.94 -7.43 0.16
N ILE A 39 -6.47 -8.36 0.95
CA ILE A 39 -6.42 -9.80 0.71
C ILE A 39 -7.69 -10.46 1.25
N ASP A 40 -8.13 -11.52 0.57
CA ASP A 40 -9.14 -12.41 1.10
C ASP A 40 -8.49 -13.33 2.15
N GLU A 41 -9.02 -13.32 3.37
CA GLU A 41 -8.49 -14.12 4.48
C GLU A 41 -8.55 -15.64 4.19
N ASP A 42 -9.53 -16.09 3.40
CA ASP A 42 -9.62 -17.48 2.96
C ASP A 42 -8.41 -17.91 2.12
N VAL A 43 -7.80 -17.01 1.38
CA VAL A 43 -6.55 -17.27 0.64
C VAL A 43 -5.43 -17.60 1.63
N LEU A 44 -5.30 -16.83 2.70
CA LEU A 44 -4.27 -17.06 3.73
C LEU A 44 -4.53 -18.39 4.46
N ALA A 45 -5.78 -18.67 4.80
CA ALA A 45 -6.18 -19.90 5.51
C ALA A 45 -5.96 -21.16 4.66
N ASN A 46 -6.27 -21.10 3.37
CA ASN A 46 -6.27 -22.27 2.47
C ASN A 46 -4.92 -22.50 1.78
N PHE A 47 -4.07 -21.48 1.62
CA PHE A 47 -2.80 -21.60 0.91
C PHE A 47 -1.88 -22.70 1.46
N PRO A 48 -1.70 -22.89 2.78
CA PRO A 48 -0.82 -23.96 3.30
C PRO A 48 -1.24 -25.36 2.85
N ALA A 49 -2.55 -25.63 2.81
CA ALA A 49 -3.08 -26.92 2.36
C ALA A 49 -2.87 -27.12 0.85
N TRP A 50 -3.15 -26.10 0.06
CA TRP A 50 -2.90 -26.08 -1.38
C TRP A 50 -1.41 -26.27 -1.68
N TYR A 51 -0.52 -25.53 -1.02
CA TYR A 51 0.92 -25.62 -1.22
C TYR A 51 1.44 -27.03 -0.92
N LYS A 52 0.97 -27.64 0.19
CA LYS A 52 1.31 -29.02 0.52
C LYS A 52 0.84 -30.01 -0.55
N GLN A 53 -0.35 -29.79 -1.12
CA GLN A 53 -0.86 -30.64 -2.20
C GLN A 53 0.00 -30.54 -3.48
N GLN A 54 0.49 -29.32 -3.80
CA GLN A 54 1.30 -29.07 -5.00
C GLN A 54 2.74 -29.57 -4.85
N THR A 55 3.34 -29.42 -3.66
CA THR A 55 4.79 -29.60 -3.45
C THR A 55 5.15 -30.77 -2.53
N GLY A 56 4.19 -31.29 -1.75
CA GLY A 56 4.44 -32.25 -0.67
C GLY A 56 5.02 -31.60 0.61
N LYS A 57 5.40 -30.31 0.57
CA LYS A 57 6.03 -29.59 1.68
C LYS A 57 4.98 -28.86 2.52
N LYS A 58 5.25 -28.74 3.82
CA LYS A 58 4.46 -27.89 4.72
C LYS A 58 4.96 -26.46 4.62
N ILE A 59 4.04 -25.50 4.81
CA ILE A 59 4.38 -24.10 4.93
C ILE A 59 3.43 -23.43 5.93
N ARG A 60 3.95 -22.44 6.67
CA ARG A 60 3.19 -21.52 7.53
C ARG A 60 3.37 -20.10 7.03
N ILE A 61 2.29 -19.35 6.95
CA ILE A 61 2.34 -17.96 6.53
C ILE A 61 2.56 -17.06 7.75
N ILE A 62 3.51 -16.13 7.64
CA ILE A 62 3.62 -14.95 8.50
C ILE A 62 3.17 -13.78 7.64
N TYR A 63 1.98 -13.27 7.93
CA TYR A 63 1.40 -12.15 7.21
C TYR A 63 1.57 -10.87 8.01
N GLN A 64 2.16 -9.85 7.40
CA GLN A 64 2.34 -8.53 7.98
C GLN A 64 1.74 -7.48 7.05
N THR A 65 1.30 -6.37 7.60
CA THR A 65 0.69 -5.28 6.83
C THR A 65 1.48 -3.98 6.95
N PHE A 66 1.31 -3.12 5.95
CA PHE A 66 1.78 -1.75 5.94
C PHE A 66 0.71 -0.83 5.31
N ASP A 67 0.81 0.44 5.62
CA ASP A 67 -0.12 1.47 5.14
C ASP A 67 0.58 2.51 4.24
N ILE A 68 1.92 2.58 4.29
CA ILE A 68 2.72 3.56 3.56
C ILE A 68 3.89 2.86 2.85
N ASN A 69 3.95 2.99 1.53
CA ASN A 69 4.98 2.40 0.68
C ASN A 69 6.42 2.74 1.09
N GLU A 70 6.68 4.00 1.44
CA GLU A 70 8.02 4.49 1.78
C GLU A 70 8.50 3.91 3.11
N VAL A 71 7.59 3.71 4.06
CA VAL A 71 7.88 3.05 5.35
C VAL A 71 8.23 1.59 5.11
N MET A 72 7.42 0.88 4.30
CA MET A 72 7.67 -0.50 3.91
C MET A 72 9.04 -0.64 3.24
N LEU A 73 9.33 0.18 2.23
CA LEU A 73 10.62 0.14 1.52
C LEU A 73 11.80 0.43 2.45
N THR A 74 11.67 1.41 3.35
CA THR A 74 12.71 1.73 4.33
C THR A 74 12.98 0.55 5.27
N LYS A 75 11.95 -0.17 5.68
CA LYS A 75 12.07 -1.36 6.52
C LYS A 75 12.85 -2.47 5.81
N ILE A 76 12.58 -2.69 4.52
CA ILE A 76 13.31 -3.68 3.71
C ILE A 76 14.77 -3.23 3.51
N GLU A 77 15.01 -1.99 3.11
CA GLU A 77 16.35 -1.48 2.78
C GLU A 77 17.28 -1.40 4.00
N ARG A 78 16.76 -1.04 5.16
CA ARG A 78 17.56 -0.77 6.37
C ARG A 78 17.42 -1.83 7.45
N GLY A 79 16.26 -2.48 7.50
CA GLY A 79 15.95 -3.49 8.50
C GLY A 79 16.50 -4.87 8.18
N HIS A 80 16.99 -5.10 6.95
CA HIS A 80 17.43 -6.41 6.46
C HIS A 80 16.39 -7.52 6.73
N GLU A 81 15.12 -7.16 6.61
CA GLU A 81 14.01 -8.10 6.79
C GLU A 81 13.94 -9.07 5.60
N ASP A 82 13.80 -10.34 5.91
CA ASP A 82 13.80 -11.44 4.95
C ASP A 82 12.39 -11.81 4.47
N TYR A 83 11.67 -10.87 3.88
CA TYR A 83 10.37 -11.15 3.26
C TYR A 83 10.52 -12.00 2.00
N ASP A 84 9.58 -12.94 1.79
CA ASP A 84 9.50 -13.76 0.59
C ASP A 84 8.65 -13.07 -0.49
N VAL A 85 7.56 -12.40 -0.06
CA VAL A 85 6.64 -11.70 -0.95
C VAL A 85 6.31 -10.33 -0.36
N VAL A 86 6.38 -9.29 -1.19
CA VAL A 86 5.96 -7.93 -0.86
C VAL A 86 5.03 -7.40 -1.95
N CYS A 87 4.01 -6.62 -1.56
CA CYS A 87 2.99 -6.10 -2.48
C CYS A 87 2.96 -4.56 -2.51
N PRO A 88 4.01 -3.88 -2.95
CA PRO A 88 4.04 -2.42 -3.06
C PRO A 88 3.31 -1.91 -4.31
N SER A 89 3.16 -0.59 -4.40
CA SER A 89 2.74 0.07 -5.63
C SER A 89 3.85 0.03 -6.69
N GLU A 90 3.46 0.19 -7.95
CA GLU A 90 4.33 0.05 -9.12
C GLU A 90 5.59 0.94 -9.09
N TYR A 91 5.47 2.17 -8.62
CA TYR A 91 6.63 3.09 -8.53
C TYR A 91 7.66 2.65 -7.48
N ILE A 92 7.25 1.89 -6.48
CA ILE A 92 8.17 1.25 -5.54
C ILE A 92 8.83 0.03 -6.16
N ILE A 93 8.10 -0.75 -6.97
CA ILE A 93 8.67 -1.87 -7.73
C ILE A 93 9.79 -1.35 -8.64
N GLU A 94 9.57 -0.23 -9.35
CA GLU A 94 10.61 0.43 -10.14
C GLU A 94 11.88 0.75 -9.31
N ARG A 95 11.70 1.31 -8.10
CA ARG A 95 12.82 1.59 -7.19
C ARG A 95 13.51 0.31 -6.71
N MET A 96 12.75 -0.72 -6.38
CA MET A 96 13.28 -2.01 -5.93
C MET A 96 14.07 -2.71 -7.05
N LEU A 97 13.61 -2.63 -8.29
CA LEU A 97 14.34 -3.13 -9.48
C LEU A 97 15.68 -2.42 -9.64
N ARG A 98 15.71 -1.09 -9.53
CA ARG A 98 16.95 -0.30 -9.61
C ARG A 98 17.94 -0.58 -8.50
N LYS A 99 17.45 -1.02 -7.33
CA LYS A 99 18.25 -1.30 -6.14
C LYS A 99 18.57 -2.78 -5.94
N ASP A 100 18.21 -3.63 -6.89
CA ASP A 100 18.46 -5.07 -6.83
C ASP A 100 17.81 -5.78 -5.62
N LEU A 101 16.61 -5.34 -5.24
CA LEU A 101 15.90 -5.85 -4.07
C LEU A 101 14.89 -6.95 -4.41
N LEU A 102 14.72 -7.30 -5.69
CA LEU A 102 13.77 -8.29 -6.15
C LEU A 102 14.48 -9.48 -6.79
N LEU A 103 13.99 -10.67 -6.50
CA LEU A 103 14.39 -11.88 -7.19
C LEU A 103 13.47 -12.16 -8.38
N PRO A 104 14.00 -12.71 -9.48
CA PRO A 104 13.16 -13.12 -10.60
C PRO A 104 12.17 -14.22 -10.18
N ILE A 105 10.97 -14.17 -10.74
CA ILE A 105 9.91 -15.14 -10.49
C ILE A 105 10.25 -16.44 -11.23
N ASP A 106 10.18 -17.56 -10.54
CA ASP A 106 10.27 -18.88 -11.15
C ASP A 106 8.98 -19.21 -11.90
N THR A 107 9.04 -19.09 -13.23
CA THR A 107 7.90 -19.37 -14.12
C THR A 107 7.65 -20.87 -14.32
N ALA A 108 8.55 -21.74 -13.85
CA ALA A 108 8.43 -23.20 -13.94
C ALA A 108 7.76 -23.83 -12.70
N PHE A 109 7.37 -22.99 -11.71
CA PHE A 109 6.76 -23.48 -10.48
C PHE A 109 5.39 -24.14 -10.71
N GLY A 110 5.25 -25.38 -10.22
CA GLY A 110 3.97 -26.10 -10.20
C GLY A 110 3.43 -26.51 -11.59
N LYS A 111 2.13 -26.84 -11.60
CA LYS A 111 1.39 -27.24 -12.80
C LYS A 111 0.71 -26.07 -13.54
N THR A 112 0.80 -24.88 -12.98
CA THR A 112 0.20 -23.66 -13.54
C THR A 112 1.30 -22.65 -13.86
N PRO A 113 2.11 -22.92 -14.88
CA PRO A 113 3.38 -22.20 -15.09
C PRO A 113 3.18 -20.77 -15.62
N ASN A 114 1.98 -20.38 -15.98
CA ASN A 114 1.78 -19.07 -16.61
C ASN A 114 0.81 -18.21 -15.79
N TYR A 115 1.33 -17.64 -14.71
CA TYR A 115 0.62 -16.68 -13.87
C TYR A 115 0.13 -15.44 -14.65
N LEU A 116 0.83 -15.03 -15.71
CA LEU A 116 0.44 -13.87 -16.54
C LEU A 116 -0.85 -14.12 -17.34
N LYS A 117 -1.24 -15.37 -17.58
CA LYS A 117 -2.54 -15.68 -18.24
C LYS A 117 -3.74 -15.22 -17.40
N ASN A 118 -3.57 -15.07 -16.11
CA ASN A 118 -4.61 -14.64 -15.18
C ASN A 118 -4.59 -13.11 -14.96
N VAL A 119 -3.69 -12.39 -15.60
CA VAL A 119 -3.55 -10.94 -15.48
C VAL A 119 -3.95 -10.28 -16.81
N SER A 120 -4.68 -9.18 -16.74
CA SER A 120 -5.03 -8.39 -17.92
C SER A 120 -3.76 -7.96 -18.67
N PRO A 121 -3.67 -8.17 -20.01
CA PRO A 121 -2.54 -7.70 -20.81
C PRO A 121 -2.27 -6.20 -20.63
N TYR A 122 -3.31 -5.40 -20.51
CA TYR A 122 -3.19 -3.96 -20.24
C TYR A 122 -2.43 -3.68 -18.94
N ILE A 123 -2.70 -4.44 -17.87
CA ILE A 123 -2.02 -4.25 -16.57
C ILE A 123 -0.58 -4.76 -16.63
N VAL A 124 -0.30 -5.81 -17.40
CA VAL A 124 1.08 -6.25 -17.66
C VAL A 124 1.87 -5.16 -18.38
N GLU A 125 1.28 -4.51 -19.38
CA GLU A 125 1.90 -3.38 -20.07
C GLU A 125 2.20 -2.21 -19.13
N GLN A 126 1.28 -1.91 -18.21
CA GLN A 126 1.48 -0.84 -17.22
C GLN A 126 2.64 -1.16 -16.25
N ILE A 127 2.74 -2.38 -15.76
CA ILE A 127 3.87 -2.75 -14.90
C ILE A 127 5.19 -2.74 -15.67
N ASP A 128 5.17 -3.13 -16.94
CA ASP A 128 6.37 -3.12 -17.79
C ASP A 128 6.87 -1.71 -18.12
N ALA A 129 6.01 -0.71 -18.05
CA ALA A 129 6.43 0.68 -18.15
C ALA A 129 7.37 1.10 -16.99
N THR A 130 7.42 0.33 -15.90
CA THR A 130 8.36 0.53 -14.78
C THR A 130 9.69 -0.22 -14.95
N SER A 131 9.86 -0.97 -16.05
CA SER A 131 11.08 -1.69 -16.37
C SER A 131 12.27 -0.75 -16.55
N ASN A 132 13.47 -1.27 -16.34
CA ASN A 132 14.71 -0.59 -16.70
C ASN A 132 15.42 -1.36 -17.83
N ASN A 133 16.54 -0.83 -18.31
CA ASN A 133 17.27 -1.42 -19.45
C ASN A 133 17.76 -2.86 -19.22
N GLU A 134 17.83 -3.31 -17.97
CA GLU A 134 18.38 -4.61 -17.59
C GLU A 134 17.30 -5.59 -17.10
N ARG A 135 16.15 -5.07 -16.63
CA ARG A 135 15.13 -5.86 -15.94
C ARG A 135 13.72 -5.49 -16.41
N ILE A 136 13.04 -6.47 -16.98
CA ILE A 136 11.64 -6.37 -17.36
C ILE A 136 10.78 -6.62 -16.12
N ALA A 137 9.89 -5.71 -15.76
CA ALA A 137 9.21 -5.71 -14.48
C ALA A 137 8.36 -6.97 -14.26
N HIS A 138 7.65 -7.48 -15.27
CA HIS A 138 6.85 -8.69 -15.12
C HIS A 138 7.66 -9.97 -14.89
N HIS A 139 8.98 -9.95 -15.05
CA HIS A 139 9.84 -11.06 -14.61
C HIS A 139 10.09 -11.10 -13.10
N TYR A 140 9.80 -10.02 -12.39
CA TYR A 140 10.05 -9.84 -10.95
C TYR A 140 8.79 -9.58 -10.15
N ALA A 141 7.71 -9.14 -10.80
CA ALA A 141 6.47 -8.76 -10.12
C ALA A 141 5.25 -9.23 -10.92
N VAL A 142 4.21 -9.67 -10.21
CA VAL A 142 2.91 -10.00 -10.79
C VAL A 142 1.93 -8.91 -10.35
N PRO A 143 1.25 -8.25 -11.31
CA PRO A 143 0.16 -7.34 -10.95
C PRO A 143 -0.90 -8.07 -10.12
N TYR A 144 -1.13 -7.57 -8.92
CA TYR A 144 -2.02 -8.18 -7.95
C TYR A 144 -3.39 -7.48 -7.92
N MET A 145 -3.36 -6.17 -7.80
CA MET A 145 -4.55 -5.33 -7.71
C MET A 145 -4.28 -4.00 -8.40
N TRP A 146 -5.30 -3.38 -8.97
CA TRP A 146 -5.21 -2.03 -9.51
C TRP A 146 -6.49 -1.28 -9.20
N GLY A 147 -6.41 0.04 -9.21
CA GLY A 147 -7.56 0.88 -8.96
C GLY A 147 -7.31 2.33 -9.37
N THR A 148 -8.32 3.14 -9.12
CA THR A 148 -8.27 4.59 -9.36
C THR A 148 -8.38 5.35 -8.06
N CYS A 149 -7.83 6.55 -8.02
CA CYS A 149 -8.04 7.51 -6.96
C CYS A 149 -9.17 8.47 -7.35
N GLY A 150 -10.02 8.80 -6.40
CA GLY A 150 -11.18 9.66 -6.63
C GLY A 150 -11.58 10.44 -5.39
N ILE A 151 -12.72 11.10 -5.47
CA ILE A 151 -13.32 11.86 -4.37
C ILE A 151 -14.55 11.11 -3.89
N LEU A 152 -14.47 10.53 -2.69
CA LEU A 152 -15.64 10.09 -1.94
C LEU A 152 -16.22 11.29 -1.21
N TYR A 153 -17.54 11.51 -1.31
CA TYR A 153 -18.18 12.66 -0.70
C TYR A 153 -19.51 12.33 -0.03
N ASN A 154 -19.83 13.08 1.02
CA ASN A 154 -21.10 13.00 1.71
C ASN A 154 -22.16 13.82 0.96
N LYS A 155 -23.18 13.16 0.40
CA LYS A 155 -24.20 13.79 -0.47
C LYS A 155 -25.07 14.83 0.24
N VAL A 156 -25.22 14.70 1.57
CA VAL A 156 -25.99 15.68 2.37
C VAL A 156 -25.27 17.03 2.43
N HIS A 157 -23.92 17.01 2.45
CA HIS A 157 -23.11 18.20 2.66
C HIS A 157 -22.43 18.73 1.40
N VAL A 158 -22.22 17.86 0.41
CA VAL A 158 -21.49 18.17 -0.82
C VAL A 158 -22.40 17.87 -2.02
N PRO A 159 -22.89 18.89 -2.75
CA PRO A 159 -23.68 18.65 -3.95
C PRO A 159 -22.80 18.08 -5.06
N LEU A 160 -23.37 17.22 -5.90
CA LEU A 160 -22.69 16.53 -7.00
C LEU A 160 -21.84 17.51 -7.87
N LYS A 161 -22.38 18.67 -8.19
CA LYS A 161 -21.67 19.67 -9.00
C LYS A 161 -20.33 20.12 -8.41
N ASP A 162 -20.22 20.10 -7.08
CA ASP A 162 -18.96 20.47 -6.40
C ASP A 162 -17.97 19.30 -6.41
N ALA A 163 -18.44 18.03 -6.43
CA ALA A 163 -17.60 16.83 -6.37
C ALA A 163 -17.01 16.39 -7.72
N GLN A 164 -17.33 17.09 -8.83
CA GLN A 164 -16.96 16.68 -10.19
C GLN A 164 -15.52 16.97 -10.59
N THR A 165 -14.78 17.73 -9.80
CA THR A 165 -13.41 18.12 -10.12
C THR A 165 -12.52 18.07 -8.89
N TRP A 166 -11.22 17.88 -9.09
CA TRP A 166 -10.23 17.98 -8.02
C TRP A 166 -10.23 19.35 -7.32
N GLY A 167 -10.72 20.39 -7.98
CA GLY A 167 -10.84 21.74 -7.41
C GLY A 167 -11.67 21.82 -6.14
N THR A 168 -12.54 20.85 -5.92
CA THR A 168 -13.36 20.76 -4.70
C THR A 168 -12.50 20.62 -3.45
N LEU A 169 -11.37 19.97 -3.54
CA LEU A 169 -10.45 19.78 -2.41
C LEU A 169 -9.95 21.15 -1.89
N TRP A 170 -9.78 22.14 -2.78
CA TRP A 170 -9.36 23.51 -2.45
C TRP A 170 -10.52 24.46 -2.14
N ASN A 171 -11.78 23.99 -2.22
CA ASN A 171 -12.93 24.85 -1.93
C ASN A 171 -13.05 25.11 -0.42
N ARG A 172 -12.92 26.37 -0.04
CA ARG A 172 -12.98 26.83 1.37
C ARG A 172 -14.30 26.56 2.09
N LYS A 173 -15.36 26.25 1.35
CA LYS A 173 -16.65 25.79 1.89
C LYS A 173 -16.47 24.53 2.74
N TYR A 174 -15.48 23.69 2.44
CA TYR A 174 -15.23 22.41 3.09
C TYR A 174 -14.07 22.45 4.09
N ARG A 175 -13.80 23.63 4.67
CA ARG A 175 -12.74 23.84 5.64
C ARG A 175 -12.85 22.87 6.83
N GLY A 176 -11.77 22.13 7.12
CA GLY A 176 -11.70 21.16 8.20
C GLY A 176 -12.63 19.94 7.99
N LYS A 177 -12.99 19.62 6.72
CA LYS A 177 -13.90 18.52 6.38
C LYS A 177 -13.35 17.61 5.28
N LEU A 178 -12.09 17.75 4.93
CA LEU A 178 -11.41 16.98 3.91
C LEU A 178 -10.44 15.99 4.55
N LEU A 179 -10.55 14.73 4.18
CA LEU A 179 -9.50 13.72 4.36
C LEU A 179 -8.68 13.62 3.07
N MET A 180 -7.37 13.63 3.23
CA MET A 180 -6.42 13.55 2.13
C MET A 180 -5.53 12.34 2.32
N LYS A 181 -5.24 11.59 1.25
CA LYS A 181 -4.39 10.41 1.33
C LYS A 181 -3.00 10.77 1.86
N ASP A 182 -2.55 10.07 2.91
CA ASP A 182 -1.17 10.11 3.39
C ASP A 182 -0.28 9.20 2.52
N SER A 183 -0.32 9.51 1.25
CA SER A 183 0.47 8.89 0.20
C SER A 183 1.18 9.98 -0.57
N TYR A 184 2.50 9.93 -0.54
CA TYR A 184 3.34 10.88 -1.27
C TYR A 184 2.93 10.95 -2.74
N ARG A 185 2.79 9.81 -3.42
CA ARG A 185 2.46 9.71 -4.84
C ARG A 185 1.09 10.33 -5.15
N ASP A 186 0.07 9.97 -4.37
CA ASP A 186 -1.31 10.40 -4.63
C ASP A 186 -1.49 11.90 -4.37
N SER A 187 -1.02 12.38 -3.22
CA SER A 187 -1.17 13.78 -2.83
C SER A 187 -0.34 14.74 -3.69
N TYR A 188 0.90 14.34 -4.04
CA TYR A 188 1.77 15.10 -4.95
C TYR A 188 1.15 15.18 -6.34
N GLY A 189 0.77 14.02 -6.90
CA GLY A 189 0.19 13.93 -8.24
C GLY A 189 -1.10 14.74 -8.36
N THR A 190 -2.00 14.63 -7.39
CA THR A 190 -3.27 15.38 -7.40
C THR A 190 -3.01 16.88 -7.35
N ALA A 191 -2.03 17.35 -6.56
CA ALA A 191 -1.68 18.76 -6.51
C ALA A 191 -1.09 19.27 -7.83
N LEU A 192 -0.28 18.46 -8.53
CA LEU A 192 0.25 18.80 -9.85
C LEU A 192 -0.84 18.80 -10.92
N ILE A 193 -1.66 17.77 -10.98
CA ILE A 193 -2.79 17.66 -11.91
C ILE A 193 -3.71 18.89 -11.76
N TRP A 194 -4.04 19.26 -10.53
CA TRP A 194 -4.85 20.44 -10.28
C TRP A 194 -4.16 21.76 -10.70
N ALA A 195 -2.87 21.88 -10.44
CA ALA A 195 -2.10 23.06 -10.85
C ALA A 195 -2.08 23.22 -12.37
N HIS A 196 -1.90 22.13 -13.10
CA HIS A 196 -1.79 22.08 -14.56
C HIS A 196 -3.11 21.78 -15.29
N ARG A 197 -4.26 21.83 -14.60
CA ARG A 197 -5.56 21.45 -15.19
C ARG A 197 -5.86 22.14 -16.54
N LYS A 198 -5.49 23.40 -16.70
CA LYS A 198 -5.70 24.13 -17.96
C LYS A 198 -4.78 23.66 -19.09
N ASP A 199 -3.57 23.25 -18.76
CA ASP A 199 -2.62 22.71 -19.74
C ASP A 199 -3.00 21.29 -20.12
N LEU A 200 -3.53 20.51 -19.18
CA LEU A 200 -4.13 19.19 -19.43
C LEU A 200 -5.35 19.30 -20.36
N GLU A 201 -6.29 20.21 -20.06
CA GLU A 201 -7.47 20.47 -20.90
C GLU A 201 -7.09 20.95 -22.30
N ALA A 202 -5.98 21.67 -22.42
CA ALA A 202 -5.46 22.15 -23.70
C ALA A 202 -4.55 21.12 -24.43
N GLY A 203 -4.34 19.93 -23.87
CA GLY A 203 -3.50 18.88 -24.42
C GLY A 203 -2.00 19.23 -24.49
N LYS A 204 -1.53 20.21 -23.70
CA LYS A 204 -0.12 20.64 -23.67
C LYS A 204 0.78 19.74 -22.83
N VAL A 205 0.20 19.05 -21.87
CA VAL A 205 0.85 18.11 -20.96
C VAL A 205 -0.04 16.90 -20.77
N THR A 206 0.53 15.78 -20.38
CA THR A 206 -0.18 14.54 -20.08
C THR A 206 -0.11 14.18 -18.60
N VAL A 207 -1.03 13.38 -18.10
CA VAL A 207 -1.02 12.91 -16.70
C VAL A 207 0.26 12.14 -16.37
N PRO A 208 0.74 11.19 -17.22
CA PRO A 208 2.01 10.49 -16.95
C PRO A 208 3.22 11.43 -16.84
N GLU A 209 3.31 12.46 -17.69
CA GLU A 209 4.39 13.46 -17.58
C GLU A 209 4.35 14.19 -16.24
N LEU A 210 3.17 14.67 -15.82
CA LEU A 210 3.02 15.35 -14.53
C LEU A 210 3.31 14.43 -13.35
N MET A 211 2.80 13.20 -13.38
CA MET A 211 2.99 12.24 -12.27
C MET A 211 4.47 11.86 -12.08
N ASN A 212 5.32 12.09 -13.05
CA ASN A 212 6.75 11.79 -13.02
C ASN A 212 7.63 13.07 -13.02
N ASP A 213 7.05 14.25 -12.93
CA ASP A 213 7.80 15.51 -12.81
C ASP A 213 8.16 15.80 -11.35
N TYR A 214 9.43 15.66 -11.03
CA TYR A 214 10.04 15.99 -9.73
C TYR A 214 11.04 17.15 -9.83
N SER A 215 10.90 17.98 -10.85
CA SER A 215 11.72 19.18 -11.00
C SER A 215 11.54 20.11 -9.80
N PRO A 216 12.54 20.96 -9.49
CA PRO A 216 12.41 21.96 -8.43
C PRO A 216 11.18 22.86 -8.60
N ASN A 217 10.78 23.17 -9.83
CA ASN A 217 9.59 23.95 -10.13
C ASN A 217 8.30 23.20 -9.79
N ALA A 218 8.21 21.90 -10.17
CA ALA A 218 7.08 21.06 -9.83
C ALA A 218 6.94 20.91 -8.31
N VAL A 219 8.04 20.64 -7.61
CA VAL A 219 8.05 20.54 -6.14
C VAL A 219 7.58 21.82 -5.48
N ALA A 220 8.07 22.99 -5.90
CA ALA A 220 7.65 24.30 -5.38
C ALA A 220 6.15 24.58 -5.66
N MET A 221 5.66 24.16 -6.83
CA MET A 221 4.25 24.28 -7.18
C MET A 221 3.36 23.39 -6.31
N VAL A 222 3.75 22.14 -6.09
CA VAL A 222 3.05 21.21 -5.20
C VAL A 222 3.04 21.74 -3.77
N GLU A 223 4.17 22.18 -3.24
CA GLU A 223 4.26 22.78 -1.91
C GLU A 223 3.28 23.93 -1.75
N LYS A 224 3.24 24.85 -2.71
CA LYS A 224 2.30 25.98 -2.71
C LYS A 224 0.85 25.51 -2.68
N ASN A 225 0.49 24.54 -3.52
CA ASN A 225 -0.88 24.03 -3.61
C ASN A 225 -1.30 23.26 -2.35
N LEU A 226 -0.44 22.41 -1.79
CA LEU A 226 -0.73 21.67 -0.57
C LEU A 226 -0.81 22.61 0.65
N LYS A 227 0.03 23.64 0.74
CA LYS A 227 -0.11 24.69 1.77
C LYS A 227 -1.44 25.42 1.64
N ALA A 228 -1.90 25.69 0.41
CA ALA A 228 -3.21 26.29 0.17
C ALA A 228 -4.36 25.34 0.52
N LEU A 229 -4.19 24.05 0.39
CA LEU A 229 -5.15 23.00 0.74
C LEU A 229 -5.28 22.80 2.26
N LYS A 230 -4.19 22.95 2.99
CA LYS A 230 -4.06 22.64 4.43
C LYS A 230 -5.24 23.08 5.31
N PRO A 231 -5.83 24.27 5.17
CA PRO A 231 -6.99 24.66 5.99
C PRO A 231 -8.27 23.83 5.79
N ASN A 232 -8.39 23.10 4.68
CA ASN A 232 -9.51 22.21 4.42
C ASN A 232 -9.33 20.82 5.04
N ILE A 233 -8.07 20.46 5.31
CA ILE A 233 -7.71 19.13 5.79
C ILE A 233 -8.16 18.96 7.24
N GLU A 234 -8.93 17.90 7.50
CA GLU A 234 -9.22 17.33 8.81
C GLU A 234 -8.12 16.35 9.22
N GLY A 235 -7.68 15.51 8.29
CA GLY A 235 -6.63 14.52 8.52
C GLY A 235 -5.97 14.05 7.23
N TRP A 236 -4.71 13.66 7.37
CA TRP A 236 -4.00 12.84 6.40
C TRP A 236 -4.25 11.38 6.77
N GLU A 237 -4.80 10.60 5.86
CA GLU A 237 -5.26 9.27 6.14
C GLU A 237 -4.58 8.22 5.25
N ALA A 238 -4.18 7.11 5.83
CA ALA A 238 -3.71 5.95 5.12
C ALA A 238 -4.82 4.89 4.97
N ASP A 239 -5.55 4.63 6.06
CA ASP A 239 -6.60 3.59 6.12
C ASP A 239 -7.88 4.04 6.84
N PHE A 240 -7.80 4.90 7.86
CA PHE A 240 -8.94 5.29 8.70
C PHE A 240 -9.99 6.17 8.00
N GLY A 241 -9.71 6.66 6.80
CA GLY A 241 -10.57 7.59 6.07
C GLY A 241 -11.93 7.00 5.74
N LYS A 242 -11.97 5.74 5.33
CA LYS A 242 -13.20 5.00 5.02
C LYS A 242 -14.16 4.97 6.21
N GLU A 243 -13.68 4.65 7.41
CA GLU A 243 -14.51 4.66 8.62
C GLU A 243 -14.94 6.07 9.06
N THR A 244 -14.09 7.07 8.87
CA THR A 244 -14.42 8.45 9.19
C THR A 244 -15.54 8.97 8.30
N MET A 245 -15.56 8.58 7.03
CA MET A 245 -16.64 8.90 6.10
C MET A 245 -17.94 8.18 6.48
N THR A 246 -17.92 6.89 6.82
CA THR A 246 -19.11 6.14 7.23
C THR A 246 -19.75 6.72 8.49
N LYS A 247 -18.95 7.34 9.37
CA LYS A 247 -19.45 8.03 10.58
C LYS A 247 -19.92 9.46 10.31
N GLY A 248 -19.89 9.95 9.06
CA GLY A 248 -20.31 11.30 8.67
C GLY A 248 -19.45 12.44 9.25
N LYS A 249 -18.23 12.15 9.74
CA LYS A 249 -17.35 13.14 10.39
C LYS A 249 -16.64 14.02 9.38
N ALA A 250 -16.24 13.48 8.23
CA ALA A 250 -15.71 14.21 7.11
C ALA A 250 -16.75 14.33 5.98
N TYR A 251 -16.58 15.31 5.09
CA TYR A 251 -17.47 15.55 3.95
C TYR A 251 -16.85 15.12 2.63
N LEU A 252 -15.54 15.15 2.55
CA LEU A 252 -14.75 14.78 1.39
C LEU A 252 -13.59 13.88 1.81
N ASN A 253 -13.33 12.85 1.00
CA ASN A 253 -12.14 12.02 1.14
C ASN A 253 -11.55 11.77 -0.25
N MET A 254 -10.29 12.16 -0.45
CA MET A 254 -9.50 11.68 -1.56
C MET A 254 -9.03 10.27 -1.24
N THR A 255 -9.58 9.28 -1.93
CA THR A 255 -9.38 7.87 -1.56
C THR A 255 -9.32 6.95 -2.78
N TRP A 256 -8.89 5.73 -2.56
CA TRP A 256 -8.91 4.68 -3.57
C TRP A 256 -10.32 4.13 -3.77
N ASN A 257 -10.62 3.68 -4.98
CA ASN A 257 -11.96 3.21 -5.31
C ASN A 257 -12.40 1.99 -4.49
N GLY A 258 -11.50 1.10 -4.09
CA GLY A 258 -11.81 -0.03 -3.21
C GLY A 258 -12.33 0.44 -1.85
N ASP A 259 -11.60 1.34 -1.18
CA ASP A 259 -12.00 1.95 0.09
C ASP A 259 -13.32 2.72 -0.04
N ALA A 260 -13.50 3.42 -1.18
CA ALA A 260 -14.74 4.17 -1.43
C ALA A 260 -15.96 3.26 -1.55
N VAL A 261 -15.86 2.13 -2.28
CA VAL A 261 -16.93 1.15 -2.42
C VAL A 261 -17.31 0.57 -1.07
N TRP A 262 -16.31 0.12 -0.29
CA TRP A 262 -16.53 -0.38 1.06
C TRP A 262 -17.24 0.66 1.94
N ALA A 263 -16.75 1.91 1.95
CA ALA A 263 -17.36 2.98 2.75
C ALA A 263 -18.81 3.28 2.34
N ILE A 264 -19.13 3.24 1.04
CA ILE A 264 -20.49 3.44 0.53
C ILE A 264 -21.42 2.32 1.01
N GLU A 265 -20.96 1.07 1.02
CA GLU A 265 -21.74 -0.07 1.48
C GLU A 265 -22.01 0.00 2.98
N GLU A 266 -20.98 0.24 3.78
CA GLU A 266 -21.10 0.37 5.24
C GLU A 266 -21.93 1.60 5.65
N ALA A 267 -21.80 2.71 4.95
CA ALA A 267 -22.56 3.93 5.23
C ALA A 267 -24.07 3.72 5.16
N LYS A 268 -24.55 2.84 4.28
CA LYS A 268 -25.98 2.49 4.17
C LYS A 268 -26.53 1.91 5.47
N ASN A 269 -25.71 1.11 6.17
CA ASN A 269 -26.09 0.44 7.41
C ASN A 269 -26.32 1.42 8.58
N VAL A 270 -25.71 2.61 8.49
CA VAL A 270 -25.74 3.66 9.53
C VAL A 270 -26.47 4.93 9.09
N GLY A 271 -27.09 4.92 7.92
CA GLY A 271 -27.89 6.04 7.41
C GLY A 271 -27.07 7.25 6.95
N VAL A 272 -25.82 7.05 6.55
CA VAL A 272 -24.98 8.09 5.94
C VAL A 272 -25.01 7.93 4.43
N GLU A 273 -25.24 9.02 3.69
CA GLU A 273 -25.29 9.03 2.24
C GLU A 273 -23.93 9.45 1.64
N LEU A 274 -23.19 8.47 1.13
CA LEU A 274 -21.93 8.67 0.44
C LEU A 274 -22.08 8.51 -1.09
#